data_ca51867593e98c282e93d94aa5e6cefc
#
_entry.id   ca51867593e98c282e93d94aa5e6cefc
#
_cell.length_a   1.000
_cell.length_b   1.000
_cell.length_c   1.000
_cell.angle_alpha   90.00
_cell.angle_beta   90.00
_cell.angle_gamma   90.00
#
_symmetry.space_group_name_H-M   'P 1'
#
loop_
_entity.id
_entity.type
_entity.pdbx_description
1 polymer ?
#
loop_
_entity_poly.entity_id
_entity_poly.type
_entity_poly.pdbx_seq_one_letter_code
_entity_poly.pdbx_strand_id
1 'polypeptide(L)'
;KVSLVYSLDDSNSNLYATISKGYRAGGFNIQMFSDILQTEISNSSSQRGDYDVPHDEASYDNIRKSIEYKPETSWNYEVGSHLNLFNGALHLDAAVFFMQVKNQQLSVMAGTYGFGRMMVNAGRSNSCGVELSLRGSAFDNHLSYTASYGFTHATFREYTDSVKQGRELVAADYNWMS
;
A
#
# COMPACT_ATOMS: atom_id res chain seq x y z
N LYS A 1 -17.26 -0.88 2.49
CA LYS A 1 -17.51 0.36 1.75
C LYS A 1 -18.87 0.92 2.13
N VAL A 2 -18.93 2.21 2.41
CA VAL A 2 -20.17 2.98 2.60
C VAL A 2 -20.13 4.12 1.60
N SER A 3 -21.23 4.37 0.92
CA SER A 3 -21.37 5.42 -0.07
C SER A 3 -22.69 6.16 0.13
N LEU A 4 -22.63 7.47 0.08
CA LEU A 4 -23.80 8.35 0.04
C LEU A 4 -23.82 9.02 -1.34
N VAL A 5 -24.99 9.08 -1.95
CA VAL A 5 -25.20 9.72 -3.25
C VAL A 5 -26.38 10.68 -3.10
N TYR A 6 -26.17 11.91 -3.55
CA TYR A 6 -27.18 12.95 -3.59
C TYR A 6 -27.45 13.33 -5.04
N SER A 7 -28.65 13.08 -5.53
CA SER A 7 -29.09 13.46 -6.87
C SER A 7 -29.42 14.94 -6.91
N LEU A 8 -28.86 15.66 -7.86
CA LEU A 8 -29.04 17.11 -8.00
C LEU A 8 -30.31 17.49 -8.76
N ASP A 9 -30.62 16.72 -9.82
CA ASP A 9 -31.69 17.02 -10.74
C ASP A 9 -32.10 15.77 -11.56
N ASP A 10 -33.06 15.96 -12.48
CA ASP A 10 -33.51 14.91 -13.39
C ASP A 10 -32.50 14.57 -14.49
N SER A 11 -31.40 15.29 -14.59
CA SER A 11 -30.33 15.09 -15.59
C SER A 11 -29.35 13.97 -15.25
N ASN A 12 -29.61 13.17 -14.22
CA ASN A 12 -28.67 12.18 -13.66
C ASN A 12 -27.36 12.78 -13.11
N SER A 13 -27.36 14.06 -12.79
CA SER A 13 -26.24 14.68 -12.07
C SER A 13 -26.30 14.33 -10.60
N ASN A 14 -25.16 13.99 -10.02
CA ASN A 14 -25.11 13.63 -8.60
C ASN A 14 -23.78 14.03 -7.95
N LEU A 15 -23.84 14.18 -6.64
CA LEU A 15 -22.69 14.27 -5.75
C LEU A 15 -22.59 12.98 -4.95
N TYR A 16 -21.39 12.52 -4.68
CA TYR A 16 -21.19 11.35 -3.85
C TYR A 16 -20.08 11.55 -2.83
N ALA A 17 -20.20 10.83 -1.73
CA ALA A 17 -19.15 10.67 -0.73
C ALA A 17 -19.00 9.18 -0.41
N THR A 18 -17.77 8.70 -0.39
CA THR A 18 -17.46 7.29 -0.14
C THR A 18 -16.39 7.16 0.92
N ILE A 19 -16.61 6.23 1.85
CA ILE A 19 -15.60 5.74 2.78
C ILE A 19 -15.41 4.25 2.51
N SER A 20 -14.19 3.85 2.23
CA SER A 20 -13.87 2.44 2.01
C SER A 20 -12.64 2.00 2.78
N LYS A 21 -12.66 0.74 3.22
CA LYS A 21 -11.52 0.08 3.86
C LYS A 21 -11.00 -0.99 2.94
N GLY A 22 -9.69 -0.93 2.63
CA GLY A 22 -8.94 -1.97 1.96
C GLY A 22 -8.17 -2.81 2.97
N TYR A 23 -7.84 -4.04 2.54
CA TYR A 23 -7.11 -5.00 3.36
C TYR A 23 -6.21 -5.86 2.46
N ARG A 24 -4.96 -6.05 2.90
CA ARG A 24 -4.03 -7.01 2.32
C ARG A 24 -3.52 -7.92 3.42
N ALA A 25 -3.62 -9.24 3.22
CA ALA A 25 -3.23 -10.21 4.23
C ALA A 25 -1.74 -10.12 4.59
N GLY A 26 -1.43 -10.37 5.84
CA GLY A 26 -0.07 -10.64 6.29
C GLY A 26 0.39 -12.05 5.90
N GLY A 27 1.60 -12.39 6.23
CA GLY A 27 2.17 -13.69 5.93
C GLY A 27 3.56 -13.85 6.51
N PHE A 28 4.31 -14.80 5.94
CA PHE A 28 5.65 -15.15 6.39
C PHE A 28 6.64 -15.15 5.22
N ASN A 29 7.86 -14.71 5.48
CA ASN A 29 8.98 -14.76 4.55
C ASN A 29 9.65 -16.15 4.63
N ILE A 30 9.08 -17.14 3.96
CA ILE A 30 9.49 -18.55 4.05
C ILE A 30 10.96 -18.75 3.63
N GLN A 31 11.42 -18.03 2.61
CA GLN A 31 12.82 -18.13 2.17
C GLN A 31 13.79 -17.72 3.28
N MET A 32 13.47 -16.63 3.98
CA MET A 32 14.27 -16.14 5.11
C MET A 32 14.32 -17.16 6.27
N PHE A 33 13.25 -17.91 6.49
CA PHE A 33 13.24 -18.98 7.50
C PHE A 33 14.29 -20.04 7.21
N SER A 34 14.38 -20.51 5.96
CA SER A 34 15.39 -21.48 5.53
C SER A 34 16.81 -20.94 5.71
N ASP A 35 17.04 -19.66 5.35
CA ASP A 35 18.36 -19.03 5.43
C ASP A 35 18.81 -18.86 6.89
N ILE A 36 17.90 -18.53 7.81
CA ILE A 36 18.18 -18.43 9.26
C ILE A 36 18.58 -19.82 9.79
N LEU A 37 17.80 -20.85 9.52
CA LEU A 37 18.09 -22.21 9.97
C LEU A 37 19.44 -22.69 9.45
N GLN A 38 19.72 -22.47 8.17
CA GLN A 38 20.99 -22.89 7.57
C GLN A 38 22.20 -22.14 8.17
N THR A 39 22.04 -20.87 8.53
CA THR A 39 23.07 -20.07 9.18
C THR A 39 23.33 -20.59 10.61
N GLU A 40 22.29 -20.91 11.36
CA GLU A 40 22.40 -21.46 12.71
C GLU A 40 23.09 -22.82 12.71
N ILE A 41 22.72 -23.72 11.78
CA ILE A 41 23.36 -25.02 11.59
C ILE A 41 24.83 -24.85 11.24
N SER A 42 25.16 -23.94 10.31
CA SER A 42 26.55 -23.71 9.89
C SER A 42 27.41 -23.15 11.03
N ASN A 43 26.86 -22.29 11.86
CA ASN A 43 27.57 -21.71 13.00
C ASN A 43 27.80 -22.71 14.13
N SER A 44 26.86 -23.64 14.34
CA SER A 44 26.99 -24.67 15.36
C SER A 44 27.93 -25.80 14.94
N SER A 45 27.91 -26.18 13.66
CA SER A 45 28.76 -27.25 13.14
C SER A 45 30.26 -26.92 13.14
N SER A 46 30.58 -25.61 13.05
CA SER A 46 31.99 -25.16 13.06
C SER A 46 32.66 -25.27 14.44
N GLN A 47 31.88 -25.41 15.52
CA GLN A 47 32.42 -25.48 16.88
C GLN A 47 32.47 -26.88 17.52
N ARG A 48 31.65 -27.82 17.09
CA ARG A 48 31.53 -29.10 17.80
C ARG A 48 31.34 -30.38 16.94
N GLY A 49 31.15 -30.29 15.66
CA GLY A 49 30.83 -31.45 14.83
C GLY A 49 29.49 -32.13 15.16
N ASP A 50 28.66 -31.47 15.96
CA ASP A 50 27.33 -31.93 16.34
C ASP A 50 26.29 -31.15 15.54
N TYR A 51 25.45 -31.85 14.79
CA TYR A 51 24.45 -31.25 13.90
C TYR A 51 23.12 -31.03 14.63
N ASP A 52 23.02 -31.34 15.90
CA ASP A 52 21.81 -31.14 16.70
C ASP A 52 21.86 -29.77 17.38
N VAL A 53 21.19 -28.81 16.78
CA VAL A 53 20.98 -27.47 17.37
C VAL A 53 19.69 -27.55 18.17
N PRO A 54 19.74 -27.55 19.52
CA PRO A 54 18.52 -27.59 20.31
C PRO A 54 17.75 -26.26 20.13
N HIS A 55 16.57 -26.36 19.55
CA HIS A 55 15.63 -25.27 19.44
C HIS A 55 14.54 -25.42 20.50
N ASP A 56 14.49 -24.49 21.43
CA ASP A 56 13.37 -24.39 22.37
C ASP A 56 12.20 -23.58 21.75
N GLU A 57 11.05 -23.60 22.39
CA GLU A 57 9.88 -22.84 21.93
C GLU A 57 10.16 -21.36 21.79
N ALA A 58 11.02 -20.78 22.65
CA ALA A 58 11.39 -19.36 22.59
C ALA A 58 12.21 -19.05 21.32
N SER A 59 13.09 -19.94 20.90
CA SER A 59 13.84 -19.83 19.65
C SER A 59 12.91 -19.84 18.44
N TYR A 60 11.97 -20.78 18.38
CA TYR A 60 10.98 -20.84 17.31
C TYR A 60 10.08 -19.59 17.27
N ASP A 61 9.65 -19.09 18.41
CA ASP A 61 8.86 -17.85 18.50
C ASP A 61 9.64 -16.63 18.01
N ASN A 62 10.92 -16.55 18.32
CA ASN A 62 11.78 -15.45 17.83
C ASN A 62 11.96 -15.52 16.32
N ILE A 63 12.23 -16.68 15.76
CA ILE A 63 12.34 -16.89 14.32
C ILE A 63 11.01 -16.52 13.64
N ARG A 64 9.90 -17.01 14.17
CA ARG A 64 8.57 -16.70 13.64
C ARG A 64 8.31 -15.20 13.59
N LYS A 65 8.61 -14.46 14.67
CA LYS A 65 8.45 -13.01 14.72
C LYS A 65 9.34 -12.26 13.73
N SER A 66 10.54 -12.80 13.44
CA SER A 66 11.47 -12.17 12.48
C SER A 66 11.05 -12.34 11.03
N ILE A 67 10.32 -13.40 10.69
CA ILE A 67 9.87 -13.69 9.32
C ILE A 67 8.43 -13.27 9.05
N GLU A 68 7.65 -12.95 10.09
CA GLU A 68 6.24 -12.53 9.97
C GLU A 68 6.14 -11.09 9.48
N TYR A 69 5.20 -10.84 8.56
CA TYR A 69 4.76 -9.49 8.23
C TYR A 69 3.26 -9.34 8.44
N LYS A 70 2.89 -8.20 9.02
CA LYS A 70 1.52 -7.91 9.47
C LYS A 70 0.60 -7.56 8.29
N PRO A 71 -0.71 -7.74 8.45
CA PRO A 71 -1.69 -7.24 7.48
C PRO A 71 -1.57 -5.74 7.26
N GLU A 72 -1.66 -5.33 6.00
CA GLU A 72 -1.80 -3.94 5.60
C GLU A 72 -3.27 -3.56 5.58
N THR A 73 -3.60 -2.39 6.05
CA THR A 73 -4.95 -1.84 5.97
C THR A 73 -4.92 -0.43 5.39
N SER A 74 -5.87 -0.14 4.53
CA SER A 74 -6.05 1.19 3.96
C SER A 74 -7.47 1.72 4.20
N TRP A 75 -7.56 3.02 4.43
CA TRP A 75 -8.81 3.75 4.45
C TRP A 75 -8.77 4.80 3.34
N ASN A 76 -9.80 4.78 2.50
CA ASN A 76 -9.98 5.79 1.46
C ASN A 76 -11.25 6.59 1.74
N TYR A 77 -11.10 7.89 1.69
CA TYR A 77 -12.16 8.89 1.80
C TYR A 77 -12.20 9.64 0.47
N GLU A 78 -13.36 9.66 -0.16
CA GLU A 78 -13.53 10.23 -1.49
C GLU A 78 -14.83 11.02 -1.56
N VAL A 79 -14.75 12.19 -2.14
CA VAL A 79 -15.91 13.02 -2.47
C VAL A 79 -15.81 13.40 -3.94
N GLY A 80 -16.89 13.24 -4.66
CA GLY A 80 -16.91 13.55 -6.08
C GLY A 80 -18.28 13.90 -6.62
N SER A 81 -18.27 14.17 -7.90
CA SER A 81 -19.46 14.54 -8.65
C SER A 81 -19.48 13.88 -10.03
N HIS A 82 -20.66 13.50 -10.45
CA HIS A 82 -20.97 13.15 -11.82
C HIS A 82 -21.98 14.18 -12.33
N LEU A 83 -21.56 15.01 -13.24
CA LEU A 83 -22.38 16.11 -13.77
C LEU A 83 -22.68 15.87 -15.24
N ASN A 84 -23.96 15.91 -15.59
CA ASN A 84 -24.45 15.93 -16.93
C ASN A 84 -24.89 17.36 -17.28
N LEU A 85 -24.13 18.00 -18.14
CA LEU A 85 -24.31 19.39 -18.50
C LEU A 85 -24.81 19.53 -19.92
N PHE A 86 -25.46 20.62 -20.23
CA PHE A 86 -25.96 20.93 -21.57
C PHE A 86 -26.79 19.81 -22.20
N ASN A 87 -27.79 19.31 -21.43
CA ASN A 87 -28.68 18.22 -21.87
C ASN A 87 -27.94 16.95 -22.30
N GLY A 88 -26.84 16.61 -21.59
CA GLY A 88 -26.06 15.40 -21.88
C GLY A 88 -24.96 15.56 -22.93
N ALA A 89 -24.78 16.75 -23.51
CA ALA A 89 -23.69 17.02 -24.45
C ALA A 89 -22.31 17.03 -23.79
N LEU A 90 -22.26 17.24 -22.47
CA LEU A 90 -21.03 17.26 -21.69
C LEU A 90 -21.20 16.50 -20.38
N HIS A 91 -20.34 15.53 -20.15
CA HIS A 91 -20.21 14.80 -18.88
C HIS A 91 -18.91 15.21 -18.20
N LEU A 92 -19.03 15.66 -16.96
CA LEU A 92 -17.90 16.02 -16.11
C LEU A 92 -17.92 15.16 -14.85
N ASP A 93 -16.87 14.37 -14.68
CA ASP A 93 -16.61 13.62 -13.45
C ASP A 93 -15.45 14.29 -12.72
N ALA A 94 -15.64 14.62 -11.45
CA ALA A 94 -14.61 15.20 -10.60
C ALA A 94 -14.59 14.49 -9.25
N ALA A 95 -13.41 14.18 -8.76
CA ALA A 95 -13.25 13.56 -7.45
C ALA A 95 -12.02 14.13 -6.73
N VAL A 96 -12.12 14.20 -5.41
CA VAL A 96 -10.99 14.41 -4.51
C VAL A 96 -10.94 13.24 -3.55
N PHE A 97 -9.74 12.74 -3.28
CA PHE A 97 -9.57 11.61 -2.38
C PHE A 97 -8.44 11.82 -1.38
N PHE A 98 -8.57 11.15 -0.25
CA PHE A 98 -7.54 11.01 0.76
C PHE A 98 -7.47 9.55 1.20
N MET A 99 -6.29 8.94 1.08
CA MET A 99 -6.05 7.55 1.47
C MET A 99 -4.97 7.47 2.55
N GLN A 100 -5.24 6.66 3.55
CA GLN A 100 -4.33 6.33 4.65
C GLN A 100 -4.01 4.84 4.60
N VAL A 101 -2.72 4.49 4.56
CA VAL A 101 -2.25 3.11 4.61
C VAL A 101 -1.49 2.89 5.92
N LYS A 102 -1.84 1.82 6.64
CA LYS A 102 -1.15 1.37 7.86
C LYS A 102 -0.51 0.01 7.64
N ASN A 103 0.65 -0.21 8.26
CA ASN A 103 1.47 -1.41 8.10
C ASN A 103 1.76 -1.70 6.62
N GLN A 104 2.11 -0.67 5.86
CA GLN A 104 2.34 -0.79 4.43
C GLN A 104 3.37 -1.88 4.14
N GLN A 105 2.99 -2.83 3.28
CA GLN A 105 3.83 -3.95 2.89
C GLN A 105 4.71 -3.55 1.71
N LEU A 106 6.00 -3.58 1.91
CA LEU A 106 7.00 -3.33 0.87
C LEU A 106 7.89 -4.55 0.67
N SER A 107 8.27 -4.78 -0.59
CA SER A 107 9.25 -5.78 -0.95
C SER A 107 10.63 -5.16 -0.98
N VAL A 108 11.49 -5.55 -0.07
CA VAL A 108 12.87 -5.07 0.06
C VAL A 108 13.87 -6.19 -0.22
N MET A 109 15.13 -5.84 -0.46
CA MET A 109 16.20 -6.83 -0.58
C MET A 109 16.44 -7.49 0.78
N ALA A 110 16.64 -8.81 0.80
CA ALA A 110 16.83 -9.57 2.04
C ALA A 110 18.14 -9.23 2.79
N GLY A 111 19.08 -8.57 2.14
CA GLY A 111 20.32 -8.11 2.76
C GLY A 111 21.16 -9.25 3.35
N THR A 112 21.42 -9.21 4.65
CA THR A 112 22.18 -10.23 5.38
C THR A 112 21.47 -11.57 5.55
N TYR A 113 20.17 -11.64 5.26
CA TYR A 113 19.35 -12.85 5.39
C TYR A 113 19.31 -13.72 4.10
N GLY A 114 20.21 -13.48 3.15
CA GLY A 114 20.33 -14.29 1.95
C GLY A 114 20.06 -13.53 0.65
N PHE A 115 19.94 -14.27 -0.45
CA PHE A 115 19.63 -13.72 -1.76
C PHE A 115 18.13 -13.66 -1.99
N GLY A 116 17.64 -12.50 -2.46
CA GLY A 116 16.26 -12.34 -2.85
C GLY A 116 15.58 -11.14 -2.20
N ARG A 117 14.26 -11.21 -2.16
CA ARG A 117 13.40 -10.15 -1.63
C ARG A 117 12.55 -10.69 -0.50
N MET A 118 12.31 -9.84 0.48
CA MET A 118 11.43 -10.13 1.59
C MET A 118 10.35 -9.06 1.70
N MET A 119 9.19 -9.43 2.27
CA MET A 119 8.13 -8.49 2.60
C MET A 119 8.33 -7.96 4.01
N VAL A 120 8.26 -6.65 4.15
CA VAL A 120 8.33 -5.97 5.45
C VAL A 120 7.18 -4.97 5.58
N ASN A 121 6.83 -4.64 6.82
CA ASN A 121 5.91 -3.54 7.08
C ASN A 121 6.72 -2.26 7.26
N ALA A 122 6.65 -1.37 6.29
CA ALA A 122 7.45 -0.14 6.25
C ALA A 122 6.82 1.05 6.99
N GLY A 123 5.71 0.83 7.70
CA GLY A 123 5.07 1.89 8.49
C GLY A 123 3.78 2.42 7.89
N ARG A 124 3.65 3.74 7.77
CA ARG A 124 2.41 4.41 7.34
C ARG A 124 2.68 5.35 6.17
N SER A 125 1.73 5.39 5.22
CA SER A 125 1.72 6.40 4.16
C SER A 125 0.34 7.04 4.03
N ASN A 126 0.35 8.28 3.53
CA ASN A 126 -0.84 8.99 3.14
C ASN A 126 -0.72 9.38 1.67
N SER A 127 -1.82 9.28 0.94
CA SER A 127 -1.93 9.87 -0.38
C SER A 127 -3.21 10.68 -0.50
N CYS A 128 -3.13 11.77 -1.22
CA CYS A 128 -4.29 12.58 -1.58
C CYS A 128 -4.18 13.00 -3.03
N GLY A 129 -5.30 13.25 -3.66
CA GLY A 129 -5.30 13.61 -5.06
C GLY A 129 -6.62 14.15 -5.56
N VAL A 130 -6.58 14.56 -6.82
CA VAL A 130 -7.72 15.06 -7.57
C VAL A 130 -7.78 14.33 -8.89
N GLU A 131 -8.96 13.90 -9.27
CA GLU A 131 -9.24 13.28 -10.56
C GLU A 131 -10.34 14.07 -11.27
N LEU A 132 -10.11 14.38 -12.53
CA LEU A 132 -11.05 15.04 -13.41
C LEU A 132 -11.17 14.25 -14.71
N SER A 133 -12.38 14.04 -15.16
CA SER A 133 -12.64 13.45 -16.47
C SER A 133 -13.77 14.20 -17.16
N LEU A 134 -13.53 14.58 -18.39
CA LEU A 134 -14.44 15.32 -19.22
C LEU A 134 -14.64 14.55 -20.52
N ARG A 135 -15.89 14.33 -20.89
CA ARG A 135 -16.26 13.67 -22.14
C ARG A 135 -17.52 14.31 -22.71
N GLY A 136 -17.56 14.39 -24.01
CA GLY A 136 -18.71 15.00 -24.65
C GLY A 136 -18.69 14.83 -26.16
N SER A 137 -19.72 15.41 -26.77
CA SER A 137 -19.85 15.46 -28.22
C SER A 137 -20.26 16.86 -28.66
N ALA A 138 -19.86 17.22 -29.87
CA ALA A 138 -20.17 18.49 -30.51
C ALA A 138 -20.58 18.25 -31.97
N PHE A 139 -21.17 19.30 -32.59
CA PHE A 139 -21.57 19.29 -33.98
C PHE A 139 -22.51 18.11 -34.34
N ASP A 140 -23.64 18.00 -33.64
CA ASP A 140 -24.62 16.93 -33.82
C ASP A 140 -24.00 15.51 -33.78
N ASN A 141 -23.11 15.28 -32.78
CA ASN A 141 -22.35 14.04 -32.58
C ASN A 141 -21.30 13.71 -33.66
N HIS A 142 -20.97 14.65 -34.54
CA HIS A 142 -19.88 14.43 -35.49
C HIS A 142 -18.48 14.50 -34.87
N LEU A 143 -18.32 15.13 -33.71
CA LEU A 143 -17.07 15.20 -32.96
C LEU A 143 -17.30 14.70 -31.54
N SER A 144 -16.58 13.64 -31.14
CA SER A 144 -16.51 13.20 -29.75
C SER A 144 -15.16 13.57 -29.15
N TYR A 145 -15.16 14.02 -27.92
CA TYR A 145 -13.94 14.38 -27.22
C TYR A 145 -13.91 13.81 -25.79
N THR A 146 -12.70 13.47 -25.34
CA THR A 146 -12.43 13.01 -23.98
C THR A 146 -11.13 13.65 -23.52
N ALA A 147 -11.14 14.17 -22.30
CA ALA A 147 -9.95 14.65 -21.61
C ALA A 147 -9.98 14.17 -20.16
N SER A 148 -8.83 13.78 -19.63
CA SER A 148 -8.71 13.39 -18.22
C SER A 148 -7.44 13.97 -17.62
N TYR A 149 -7.54 14.32 -16.34
CA TYR A 149 -6.43 14.82 -15.54
C TYR A 149 -6.46 14.15 -14.18
N GLY A 150 -5.30 13.67 -13.72
CA GLY A 150 -5.12 13.11 -12.40
C GLY A 150 -3.88 13.69 -11.72
N PHE A 151 -4.02 14.07 -10.49
CA PHE A 151 -2.91 14.50 -9.63
C PHE A 151 -2.95 13.68 -8.34
N THR A 152 -1.81 13.11 -7.95
CA THR A 152 -1.65 12.35 -6.71
C THR A 152 -0.39 12.80 -6.00
N HIS A 153 -0.53 13.15 -4.73
CA HIS A 153 0.57 13.41 -3.82
C HIS A 153 0.60 12.33 -2.74
N ALA A 154 1.70 11.56 -2.69
CA ALA A 154 1.88 10.46 -1.74
C ALA A 154 3.11 10.71 -0.86
N THR A 155 2.96 10.50 0.45
CA THR A 155 4.03 10.69 1.44
C THR A 155 4.07 9.54 2.43
N PHE A 156 5.26 9.11 2.80
CA PHE A 156 5.44 8.27 3.98
C PHE A 156 5.34 9.14 5.24
N ARG A 157 4.51 8.72 6.19
CA ARG A 157 4.43 9.32 7.52
C ARG A 157 5.39 8.67 8.50
N GLU A 158 5.56 7.37 8.36
CA GLU A 158 6.49 6.56 9.12
C GLU A 158 7.11 5.56 8.14
N TYR A 159 8.40 5.50 8.12
CA TYR A 159 9.15 4.51 7.36
C TYR A 159 10.15 3.85 8.29
N THR A 160 10.01 2.54 8.50
CA THR A 160 10.96 1.75 9.28
C THR A 160 11.60 0.74 8.34
N ASP A 161 12.90 0.88 8.12
CA ASP A 161 13.70 -0.12 7.41
C ASP A 161 14.27 -1.09 8.43
N SER A 162 13.60 -2.22 8.64
CA SER A 162 13.99 -3.25 9.62
C SER A 162 15.13 -4.15 9.11
N VAL A 163 15.63 -3.95 7.91
CA VAL A 163 16.58 -4.86 7.24
C VAL A 163 18.03 -4.53 7.54
N LYS A 164 18.35 -3.36 8.05
CA LYS A 164 19.73 -2.99 8.39
C LYS A 164 20.13 -3.42 9.79
N GLN A 165 20.69 -4.64 9.88
CA GLN A 165 21.65 -5.06 10.91
C GLN A 165 21.23 -4.90 12.37
N GLY A 166 20.07 -5.37 12.80
CA GLY A 166 19.76 -5.43 14.25
C GLY A 166 19.88 -4.10 15.00
N ARG A 167 19.97 -2.98 14.28
CA ARG A 167 19.87 -1.63 14.82
C ARG A 167 18.45 -1.14 14.59
N GLU A 168 17.80 -0.69 15.65
CA GLU A 168 16.61 0.13 15.53
C GLU A 168 16.95 1.29 14.57
N LEU A 169 16.34 1.26 13.41
CA LEU A 169 16.43 2.40 12.51
C LEU A 169 15.46 3.45 13.02
N VAL A 170 16.02 4.55 13.45
CA VAL A 170 15.29 5.78 13.70
C VAL A 170 14.46 6.07 12.45
N ALA A 171 13.16 6.30 12.61
CA ALA A 171 12.27 6.74 11.55
C ALA A 171 12.91 7.93 10.82
N ALA A 172 13.41 7.69 9.64
CA ALA A 172 13.85 8.78 8.79
C ALA A 172 12.60 9.33 8.10
N ASP A 173 12.29 10.59 8.38
CA ASP A 173 11.33 11.36 7.60
C ASP A 173 11.91 11.54 6.18
N TYR A 174 11.65 10.58 5.31
CA TYR A 174 11.91 10.76 3.89
C TYR A 174 10.78 11.60 3.28
N ASN A 175 10.93 12.91 3.37
CA ASN A 175 10.27 13.83 2.47
C ASN A 175 10.84 13.61 1.07
N TRP A 176 10.29 12.69 0.33
CA TRP A 176 10.60 12.52 -1.08
C TRP A 176 9.73 13.46 -1.90
N MET A 177 10.40 14.48 -2.36
CA MET A 177 10.08 15.41 -3.44
C MET A 177 8.98 16.45 -3.20
N SER A 178 9.43 17.57 -2.83
CA SER A 178 8.92 18.83 -3.41
C SER A 178 9.40 18.94 -4.86
#